data_1589ee29b9b8c405ae4a61a824923df0
#
_entry.id   1589ee29b9b8c405ae4a61a824923df0
#
_cell.length_a   1.000
_cell.length_b   1.000
_cell.length_c   1.000
_cell.angle_alpha   90.00
_cell.angle_beta   90.00
_cell.angle_gamma   90.00
#
_symmetry.space_group_name_H-M   'P 1'
#
loop_
_entity.id
_entity.type
_entity.pdbx_description
1 polymer ?
#
loop_
_entity_poly.entity_id
_entity_poly.type
_entity_poly.pdbx_seq_one_letter_code
_entity_poly.pdbx_strand_id
1 'polypeptide(L)'
;MTEASHKLHPPSESNQTNRCSLSDYLFGGVSIDWLIVYRISFGLVMAWFSSKSVEEINYYYIDPLFHFTYDGFEWIAPWDFQTTIGGTTVHGMHLVFTAMVVCGVLIAIGFWYRIAATAFAILFTYIFLCDKCYYQNHYYLVAILSWMMPFLPANRAFSIDALLHPEIRSLAVPRWTLWLVRFQIGVPYFFGGIAKINADWLRGQPMRLNFDSALETGMLSQFLDGETVVQLFVWGGLLFDILIVPALLWKPTRLLAFLLCLGFHLTNAFTWTIGIFPWLMILATTVYFEPDWPTRVVSRMTGIRHRPSTDVATFSMSRSSKQMTTACLIAFVAFQSLCPFRHFLYQRDPNWDEYGHHFSWHMLLRAKQQALAVYATDPATGRTGMIDLRDFVTIRQLAVLSRDPRLIHQLCHHIQDQLAAIGYHDLEIRTIALVSLNGRKPQLLIDPNVDLAAVPLSWKYPSWVVPLKEPFRHDAWDIPVDRWLNVVEFSPPLPEAVAEVALKQNAPPKNPVDGQSETSDET
;
A
#
# COMPACT_ATOMS: atom_id res chain seq x y z
N MET A 1 22.04 -58.01 70.99
CA MET A 1 22.51 -56.64 70.84
C MET A 1 23.15 -56.59 69.52
N THR A 2 22.46 -56.13 68.52
CA THR A 2 23.02 -55.76 67.17
C THR A 2 22.14 -54.70 66.61
N GLU A 3 22.70 -53.47 66.57
CA GLU A 3 22.10 -52.28 66.01
C GLU A 3 22.02 -52.39 64.49
N ALA A 4 20.83 -52.21 63.94
CA ALA A 4 20.60 -52.08 62.51
C ALA A 4 20.67 -50.59 62.11
N SER A 5 21.75 -50.21 61.44
CA SER A 5 21.96 -48.87 60.86
C SER A 5 21.06 -48.71 59.62
N HIS A 6 20.01 -47.90 59.73
CA HIS A 6 19.24 -47.40 58.58
C HIS A 6 20.00 -46.29 57.85
N LYS A 7 20.56 -46.60 56.70
CA LYS A 7 21.04 -45.60 55.74
C LYS A 7 19.84 -44.98 55.02
N LEU A 8 19.53 -43.73 55.33
CA LEU A 8 18.64 -42.86 54.56
C LEU A 8 19.37 -42.45 53.27
N HIS A 9 18.85 -42.90 52.13
CA HIS A 9 19.20 -42.37 50.81
C HIS A 9 18.56 -40.99 50.66
N PRO A 10 19.29 -39.94 50.23
CA PRO A 10 18.70 -38.65 49.88
C PRO A 10 17.85 -38.84 48.61
N PRO A 11 16.70 -38.14 48.49
CA PRO A 11 15.88 -38.20 47.29
C PRO A 11 16.68 -37.63 46.09
N SER A 12 16.73 -38.37 45.01
CA SER A 12 17.31 -37.92 43.76
C SER A 12 16.52 -36.70 43.25
N GLU A 13 17.13 -35.52 43.35
CA GLU A 13 16.70 -34.33 42.64
C GLU A 13 16.78 -34.61 41.13
N SER A 14 15.63 -35.02 40.55
CA SER A 14 15.48 -35.02 39.13
C SER A 14 15.47 -33.55 38.64
N ASN A 15 16.61 -33.08 38.21
CA ASN A 15 16.81 -31.84 37.50
C ASN A 15 16.10 -31.96 36.14
N GLN A 16 14.77 -31.96 36.16
CA GLN A 16 13.96 -31.70 34.95
C GLN A 16 14.08 -30.18 34.66
N THR A 17 15.06 -29.82 33.88
CA THR A 17 15.04 -28.55 33.14
C THR A 17 13.79 -28.60 32.26
N ASN A 18 12.68 -28.07 32.77
CA ASN A 18 11.45 -27.84 32.02
C ASN A 18 11.77 -26.89 30.86
N ARG A 19 12.19 -27.44 29.72
CA ARG A 19 12.22 -26.69 28.45
C ARG A 19 10.78 -26.33 28.13
N CYS A 20 10.37 -25.11 28.48
CA CYS A 20 9.08 -24.57 28.10
C CYS A 20 8.93 -24.75 26.57
N SER A 21 7.93 -25.52 26.14
CA SER A 21 7.73 -25.75 24.70
C SER A 21 7.34 -24.42 24.03
N LEU A 22 7.64 -24.26 22.73
CA LEU A 22 7.21 -23.10 21.96
C LEU A 22 5.68 -22.91 22.04
N SER A 23 4.94 -24.02 22.08
CA SER A 23 3.50 -23.99 22.30
C SER A 23 3.14 -23.37 23.64
N ASP A 24 3.80 -23.78 24.75
CA ASP A 24 3.51 -23.22 26.08
C ASP A 24 3.86 -21.73 26.15
N TYR A 25 4.91 -21.33 25.47
CA TYR A 25 5.28 -19.91 25.35
C TYR A 25 4.22 -19.11 24.60
N LEU A 26 3.78 -19.55 23.41
CA LEU A 26 2.83 -18.82 22.56
C LEU A 26 1.42 -18.79 23.17
N PHE A 27 0.99 -19.85 23.84
CA PHE A 27 -0.32 -19.92 24.47
C PHE A 27 -0.32 -19.47 25.94
N GLY A 28 0.84 -19.11 26.50
CA GLY A 28 0.95 -18.44 27.81
C GLY A 28 0.31 -17.05 27.80
N GLY A 29 -0.22 -16.62 28.96
CA GLY A 29 -0.88 -15.33 29.09
C GLY A 29 0.12 -14.15 29.07
N VAL A 30 -0.34 -13.02 28.58
CA VAL A 30 0.28 -11.68 28.72
C VAL A 30 -0.80 -10.68 29.09
N SER A 31 -0.43 -9.54 29.72
CA SER A 31 -1.42 -8.48 30.00
C SER A 31 -2.18 -8.08 28.75
N ILE A 32 -3.48 -7.82 28.89
CA ILE A 32 -4.35 -7.32 27.83
C ILE A 32 -4.17 -5.82 27.56
N ASP A 33 -3.48 -5.07 28.41
CA ASP A 33 -3.46 -3.60 28.38
C ASP A 33 -3.01 -3.03 27.03
N TRP A 34 -1.96 -3.64 26.43
CA TRP A 34 -1.50 -3.26 25.10
C TRP A 34 -2.61 -3.40 24.05
N LEU A 35 -3.43 -4.47 24.16
CA LEU A 35 -4.48 -4.78 23.20
C LEU A 35 -5.69 -3.86 23.36
N ILE A 36 -5.96 -3.39 24.57
CA ILE A 36 -6.97 -2.35 24.84
C ILE A 36 -6.58 -1.06 24.09
N VAL A 37 -5.33 -0.58 24.29
CA VAL A 37 -4.84 0.63 23.61
C VAL A 37 -4.84 0.43 22.10
N TYR A 38 -4.39 -0.72 21.62
CA TYR A 38 -4.38 -1.03 20.19
C TYR A 38 -5.80 -1.00 19.60
N ARG A 39 -6.80 -1.62 20.23
CA ARG A 39 -8.20 -1.61 19.81
C ARG A 39 -8.77 -0.20 19.74
N ILE A 40 -8.60 0.58 20.82
CA ILE A 40 -9.13 1.95 20.89
C ILE A 40 -8.49 2.81 19.80
N SER A 41 -7.16 2.78 19.72
CA SER A 41 -6.42 3.56 18.73
C SER A 41 -6.79 3.16 17.29
N PHE A 42 -6.84 1.86 16.99
CA PHE A 42 -7.25 1.35 15.68
C PHE A 42 -8.65 1.83 15.33
N GLY A 43 -9.63 1.65 16.23
CA GLY A 43 -11.02 2.05 15.98
C GLY A 43 -11.17 3.55 15.74
N LEU A 44 -10.50 4.40 16.54
CA LEU A 44 -10.53 5.85 16.37
C LEU A 44 -9.87 6.31 15.06
N VAL A 45 -8.71 5.74 14.75
CA VAL A 45 -7.99 6.07 13.51
C VAL A 45 -8.79 5.63 12.29
N MET A 46 -9.45 4.46 12.35
CA MET A 46 -10.32 3.98 11.26
C MET A 46 -11.59 4.81 11.13
N ALA A 47 -12.22 5.21 12.23
CA ALA A 47 -13.36 6.11 12.20
C ALA A 47 -12.98 7.47 11.58
N TRP A 48 -11.85 8.03 11.99
CA TRP A 48 -11.33 9.27 11.41
C TRP A 48 -11.01 9.12 9.91
N PHE A 49 -10.33 8.04 9.51
CA PHE A 49 -10.05 7.77 8.09
C PHE A 49 -11.33 7.69 7.27
N SER A 50 -12.37 7.06 7.81
CA SER A 50 -13.64 6.83 7.11
C SER A 50 -14.55 8.06 7.09
N SER A 51 -14.30 9.08 7.93
CA SER A 51 -15.07 10.33 7.98
C SER A 51 -14.67 11.29 6.85
N LYS A 52 -14.76 10.81 5.61
CA LYS A 52 -14.46 11.61 4.42
C LYS A 52 -15.62 12.50 4.04
N SER A 53 -15.33 13.65 3.40
CA SER A 53 -16.36 14.51 2.87
C SER A 53 -17.14 13.83 1.73
N VAL A 54 -18.36 14.32 1.48
CA VAL A 54 -19.17 13.85 0.36
C VAL A 54 -18.43 14.05 -0.96
N GLU A 55 -17.78 15.20 -1.15
CA GLU A 55 -17.03 15.55 -2.33
C GLU A 55 -15.83 14.59 -2.54
N GLU A 56 -15.15 14.21 -1.45
CA GLU A 56 -14.04 13.27 -1.52
C GLU A 56 -14.52 11.86 -1.92
N ILE A 57 -15.66 11.41 -1.38
CA ILE A 57 -16.25 10.12 -1.75
C ILE A 57 -16.70 10.15 -3.21
N ASN A 58 -17.34 11.23 -3.65
CA ASN A 58 -17.77 11.38 -5.05
C ASN A 58 -16.56 11.32 -5.97
N TYR A 59 -15.54 12.10 -5.71
CA TYR A 59 -14.33 12.18 -6.53
C TYR A 59 -13.62 10.85 -6.75
N TYR A 60 -13.62 9.96 -5.75
CA TYR A 60 -12.92 8.67 -5.85
C TYR A 60 -13.79 7.52 -6.36
N TYR A 61 -15.11 7.55 -6.11
CA TYR A 61 -15.95 6.36 -6.28
C TYR A 61 -17.21 6.59 -7.13
N ILE A 62 -17.63 7.85 -7.37
CA ILE A 62 -18.88 8.15 -8.06
C ILE A 62 -18.64 8.88 -9.38
N ASP A 63 -17.76 9.88 -9.38
CA ASP A 63 -17.44 10.67 -10.58
C ASP A 63 -16.64 9.90 -11.65
N PRO A 64 -15.77 8.90 -11.31
CA PRO A 64 -15.09 8.14 -12.34
C PRO A 64 -16.08 7.36 -13.23
N LEU A 65 -15.94 7.53 -14.55
CA LEU A 65 -16.77 6.83 -15.54
C LEU A 65 -16.40 5.34 -15.66
N PHE A 66 -15.17 4.99 -15.26
CA PHE A 66 -14.64 3.64 -15.31
C PHE A 66 -13.80 3.36 -14.06
N HIS A 67 -13.92 2.14 -13.52
CA HIS A 67 -13.12 1.68 -12.40
C HIS A 67 -12.24 0.51 -12.82
N PHE A 68 -10.94 0.65 -12.54
CA PHE A 68 -9.94 -0.37 -12.87
C PHE A 68 -9.97 -1.51 -11.85
N THR A 69 -10.21 -2.72 -12.35
CA THR A 69 -10.42 -3.88 -11.52
C THR A 69 -9.10 -4.58 -11.15
N TYR A 70 -9.13 -5.31 -10.04
CA TYR A 70 -8.08 -6.27 -9.70
C TYR A 70 -8.39 -7.62 -10.38
N ASP A 71 -7.34 -8.27 -10.87
CA ASP A 71 -7.45 -9.59 -11.50
C ASP A 71 -8.12 -10.59 -10.53
N GLY A 72 -9.22 -11.22 -10.94
CA GLY A 72 -10.05 -12.13 -10.14
C GLY A 72 -11.11 -11.46 -9.28
N PHE A 73 -11.22 -10.13 -9.34
CA PHE A 73 -12.23 -9.32 -8.63
C PHE A 73 -12.96 -8.37 -9.57
N GLU A 74 -13.08 -8.73 -10.85
CA GLU A 74 -13.68 -7.91 -11.89
C GLU A 74 -15.16 -7.59 -11.65
N TRP A 75 -15.80 -8.34 -10.76
CA TRP A 75 -17.19 -8.15 -10.34
C TRP A 75 -17.37 -7.11 -9.24
N ILE A 76 -16.28 -6.60 -8.63
CA ILE A 76 -16.35 -5.56 -7.58
C ILE A 76 -16.38 -4.19 -8.25
N ALA A 77 -17.45 -3.45 -8.00
CA ALA A 77 -17.64 -2.07 -8.44
C ALA A 77 -18.22 -1.23 -7.29
N PRO A 78 -18.04 0.10 -7.29
CA PRO A 78 -18.70 0.97 -6.32
C PRO A 78 -20.23 0.83 -6.38
N TRP A 79 -20.87 0.94 -5.22
CA TRP A 79 -22.34 0.96 -5.14
C TRP A 79 -22.89 2.26 -5.73
N ASP A 80 -23.48 2.16 -6.89
CA ASP A 80 -23.92 3.26 -7.71
C ASP A 80 -25.42 3.63 -7.50
N PHE A 81 -26.14 2.89 -6.64
CA PHE A 81 -27.53 3.24 -6.36
C PHE A 81 -27.64 4.58 -5.62
N GLN A 82 -28.70 5.32 -5.94
CA GLN A 82 -29.03 6.60 -5.33
C GLN A 82 -30.33 6.48 -4.55
N THR A 83 -30.38 7.15 -3.38
CA THR A 83 -31.59 7.30 -2.58
C THR A 83 -31.68 8.72 -2.04
N THR A 84 -32.90 9.16 -1.64
CA THR A 84 -33.09 10.48 -1.05
C THR A 84 -33.38 10.35 0.45
N ILE A 85 -32.53 10.94 1.29
CA ILE A 85 -32.68 10.96 2.74
C ILE A 85 -32.77 12.42 3.18
N GLY A 86 -33.88 12.81 3.79
CA GLY A 86 -34.08 14.18 4.27
C GLY A 86 -33.99 15.26 3.19
N GLY A 87 -34.33 14.92 1.92
CA GLY A 87 -34.24 15.84 0.77
C GLY A 87 -32.85 15.92 0.12
N THR A 88 -31.86 15.17 0.64
CA THR A 88 -30.51 15.10 0.07
C THR A 88 -30.32 13.78 -0.70
N THR A 89 -29.74 13.84 -1.90
CA THR A 89 -29.37 12.64 -2.66
C THR A 89 -28.15 11.99 -2.01
N VAL A 90 -28.29 10.70 -1.67
CA VAL A 90 -27.25 9.89 -1.01
C VAL A 90 -26.94 8.71 -1.93
N HIS A 91 -25.69 8.55 -2.29
CA HIS A 91 -25.21 7.40 -3.04
C HIS A 91 -24.85 6.23 -2.11
N GLY A 92 -24.85 5.01 -2.64
CA GLY A 92 -24.50 3.81 -1.88
C GLY A 92 -23.14 3.89 -1.20
N MET A 93 -22.16 4.52 -1.85
CA MET A 93 -20.82 4.71 -1.29
C MET A 93 -20.81 5.60 -0.03
N HIS A 94 -21.67 6.63 0.07
CA HIS A 94 -21.81 7.42 1.30
C HIS A 94 -22.28 6.55 2.48
N LEU A 95 -23.18 5.60 2.23
CA LEU A 95 -23.63 4.65 3.26
C LEU A 95 -22.52 3.70 3.69
N VAL A 96 -21.69 3.24 2.74
CA VAL A 96 -20.51 2.40 3.02
C VAL A 96 -19.55 3.14 3.97
N PHE A 97 -19.17 4.37 3.64
CA PHE A 97 -18.26 5.17 4.49
C PHE A 97 -18.86 5.48 5.85
N THR A 98 -20.17 5.82 5.90
CA THR A 98 -20.90 6.04 7.17
C THR A 98 -20.88 4.76 8.03
N ALA A 99 -21.16 3.61 7.44
CA ALA A 99 -21.11 2.32 8.15
C ALA A 99 -19.69 2.02 8.67
N MET A 100 -18.65 2.36 7.91
CA MET A 100 -17.26 2.22 8.35
C MET A 100 -16.94 3.13 9.56
N VAL A 101 -17.42 4.39 9.57
CA VAL A 101 -17.28 5.28 10.73
C VAL A 101 -17.93 4.65 11.96
N VAL A 102 -19.18 4.18 11.83
CA VAL A 102 -19.90 3.52 12.93
C VAL A 102 -19.13 2.29 13.42
N CYS A 103 -18.68 1.41 12.52
CA CYS A 103 -17.88 0.24 12.88
C CYS A 103 -16.58 0.65 13.61
N GLY A 104 -15.88 1.68 13.16
CA GLY A 104 -14.67 2.18 13.82
C GLY A 104 -14.93 2.64 15.26
N VAL A 105 -16.01 3.38 15.49
CA VAL A 105 -16.44 3.79 16.84
C VAL A 105 -16.82 2.58 17.70
N LEU A 106 -17.58 1.64 17.16
CA LEU A 106 -17.98 0.42 17.87
C LEU A 106 -16.76 -0.44 18.25
N ILE A 107 -15.76 -0.54 17.37
CA ILE A 107 -14.48 -1.19 17.68
C ILE A 107 -13.79 -0.46 18.84
N ALA A 108 -13.68 0.86 18.79
CA ALA A 108 -13.00 1.65 19.81
C ALA A 108 -13.60 1.45 21.20
N ILE A 109 -14.93 1.52 21.31
CA ILE A 109 -15.64 1.31 22.59
C ILE A 109 -15.80 -0.17 22.96
N GLY A 110 -15.54 -1.09 21.99
CA GLY A 110 -15.65 -2.53 22.20
C GLY A 110 -17.09 -3.01 22.41
N PHE A 111 -18.02 -2.46 21.62
CA PHE A 111 -19.43 -2.86 21.60
C PHE A 111 -19.72 -3.67 20.32
N TRP A 112 -20.31 -4.85 20.48
CA TRP A 112 -20.45 -5.82 19.40
C TRP A 112 -19.13 -6.01 18.61
N TYR A 113 -18.04 -5.99 19.36
CA TYR A 113 -16.70 -5.84 18.83
C TYR A 113 -16.39 -6.72 17.64
N ARG A 114 -16.67 -8.03 17.75
CA ARG A 114 -16.36 -8.99 16.67
C ARG A 114 -17.18 -8.73 15.41
N ILE A 115 -18.46 -8.37 15.57
CA ILE A 115 -19.35 -8.05 14.45
C ILE A 115 -18.86 -6.77 13.78
N ALA A 116 -18.63 -5.71 14.57
CA ALA A 116 -18.15 -4.44 14.08
C ALA A 116 -16.79 -4.55 13.37
N ALA A 117 -15.85 -5.33 13.93
CA ALA A 117 -14.54 -5.56 13.34
C ALA A 117 -14.63 -6.36 12.04
N THR A 118 -15.49 -7.38 11.97
CA THR A 118 -15.72 -8.16 10.73
C THR A 118 -16.38 -7.30 9.66
N ALA A 119 -17.41 -6.55 10.03
CA ALA A 119 -18.09 -5.63 9.10
C ALA A 119 -17.13 -4.57 8.55
N PHE A 120 -16.31 -3.96 9.42
CA PHE A 120 -15.29 -3.01 9.00
C PHE A 120 -14.28 -3.64 8.03
N ALA A 121 -13.79 -4.85 8.33
CA ALA A 121 -12.84 -5.55 7.46
C ALA A 121 -13.43 -5.84 6.07
N ILE A 122 -14.69 -6.25 6.00
CA ILE A 122 -15.41 -6.48 4.73
C ILE A 122 -15.55 -5.15 3.96
N LEU A 123 -16.07 -4.11 4.61
CA LEU A 123 -16.31 -2.80 3.98
C LEU A 123 -14.99 -2.15 3.52
N PHE A 124 -13.94 -2.22 4.34
CA PHE A 124 -12.64 -1.69 3.97
C PHE A 124 -12.02 -2.45 2.79
N THR A 125 -12.11 -3.78 2.79
CA THR A 125 -11.62 -4.60 1.67
C THR A 125 -12.41 -4.30 0.40
N TYR A 126 -13.72 -4.09 0.52
CA TYR A 126 -14.57 -3.71 -0.60
C TYR A 126 -14.10 -2.38 -1.23
N ILE A 127 -13.98 -1.29 -0.44
CA ILE A 127 -13.51 0.00 -1.00
C ILE A 127 -12.09 -0.07 -1.57
N PHE A 128 -11.23 -0.89 -0.97
CA PHE A 128 -9.87 -1.11 -1.45
C PHE A 128 -9.83 -1.81 -2.81
N LEU A 129 -10.79 -2.71 -3.08
CA LEU A 129 -10.87 -3.47 -4.33
C LEU A 129 -11.69 -2.78 -5.43
N CYS A 130 -12.40 -1.69 -5.12
CA CYS A 130 -13.25 -0.98 -6.09
C CYS A 130 -12.46 -0.38 -7.26
N ASP A 131 -11.25 0.15 -7.01
CA ASP A 131 -10.44 0.74 -8.09
C ASP A 131 -8.95 0.57 -7.83
N LYS A 132 -8.29 -0.14 -8.73
CA LYS A 132 -6.85 -0.45 -8.65
C LYS A 132 -5.96 0.80 -8.84
N CYS A 133 -6.46 1.87 -9.47
CA CYS A 133 -5.74 3.13 -9.57
C CYS A 133 -5.45 3.76 -8.21
N TYR A 134 -6.24 3.43 -7.19
CA TYR A 134 -6.08 3.97 -5.83
C TYR A 134 -5.33 3.02 -4.89
N TYR A 135 -4.69 1.98 -5.42
CA TYR A 135 -3.85 1.08 -4.64
C TYR A 135 -2.76 1.85 -3.88
N GLN A 136 -2.68 1.58 -2.57
CA GLN A 136 -1.59 2.05 -1.71
C GLN A 136 -1.17 0.93 -0.74
N ASN A 137 0.14 0.78 -0.51
CA ASN A 137 0.65 -0.24 0.41
C ASN A 137 0.05 -0.13 1.82
N HIS A 138 -0.23 1.07 2.29
CA HIS A 138 -0.83 1.25 3.61
C HIS A 138 -2.32 0.89 3.65
N TYR A 139 -3.07 0.98 2.55
CA TYR A 139 -4.43 0.42 2.49
C TYR A 139 -4.40 -1.10 2.53
N TYR A 140 -3.43 -1.71 1.87
CA TYR A 140 -3.19 -3.15 2.01
C TYR A 140 -2.87 -3.55 3.46
N LEU A 141 -2.01 -2.76 4.17
CA LEU A 141 -1.76 -2.98 5.59
C LEU A 141 -3.04 -2.88 6.43
N VAL A 142 -3.84 -1.83 6.21
CA VAL A 142 -5.12 -1.63 6.94
C VAL A 142 -6.07 -2.80 6.68
N ALA A 143 -6.18 -3.28 5.44
CA ALA A 143 -7.02 -4.45 5.13
C ALA A 143 -6.58 -5.67 5.96
N ILE A 144 -5.27 -5.98 5.99
CA ILE A 144 -4.76 -7.11 6.79
C ILE A 144 -5.03 -6.91 8.28
N LEU A 145 -4.73 -5.75 8.84
CA LEU A 145 -4.96 -5.44 10.25
C LEU A 145 -6.46 -5.52 10.59
N SER A 146 -7.33 -5.04 9.69
CA SER A 146 -8.78 -5.13 9.86
C SER A 146 -9.25 -6.57 9.95
N TRP A 147 -8.75 -7.49 9.09
CA TRP A 147 -9.06 -8.91 9.15
C TRP A 147 -8.44 -9.63 10.35
N MET A 148 -7.40 -9.09 10.96
CA MET A 148 -6.85 -9.64 12.20
C MET A 148 -7.73 -9.31 13.42
N MET A 149 -8.36 -8.12 13.45
CA MET A 149 -9.12 -7.64 14.62
C MET A 149 -10.19 -8.61 15.13
N PRO A 150 -11.07 -9.24 14.32
CA PRO A 150 -12.08 -10.16 14.80
C PRO A 150 -11.54 -11.38 15.58
N PHE A 151 -10.29 -11.77 15.29
CA PHE A 151 -9.63 -12.91 15.93
C PHE A 151 -8.91 -12.56 17.23
N LEU A 152 -8.63 -11.26 17.44
CA LEU A 152 -8.00 -10.77 18.66
C LEU A 152 -9.06 -10.62 19.77
N PRO A 153 -8.82 -11.14 21.01
CA PRO A 153 -9.78 -11.05 22.11
C PRO A 153 -9.72 -9.65 22.77
N ALA A 154 -9.86 -8.59 21.97
CA ALA A 154 -9.63 -7.22 22.41
C ALA A 154 -10.79 -6.59 23.20
N ASN A 155 -11.95 -7.25 23.22
CA ASN A 155 -13.13 -6.83 23.96
C ASN A 155 -13.23 -7.42 25.38
N ARG A 156 -12.22 -8.14 25.86
CA ARG A 156 -12.28 -8.82 27.16
C ARG A 156 -12.07 -7.89 28.36
N ALA A 157 -11.56 -6.69 28.14
CA ALA A 157 -11.39 -5.67 29.18
C ALA A 157 -11.58 -4.26 28.59
N PHE A 158 -12.00 -3.34 29.45
CA PHE A 158 -12.22 -1.94 29.11
C PHE A 158 -13.08 -1.75 27.85
N SER A 159 -14.20 -2.49 27.78
CA SER A 159 -15.12 -2.54 26.65
C SER A 159 -16.56 -2.64 27.14
N ILE A 160 -17.51 -2.19 26.32
CA ILE A 160 -18.95 -2.35 26.61
C ILE A 160 -19.31 -3.85 26.62
N ASP A 161 -18.77 -4.65 25.69
CA ASP A 161 -19.01 -6.12 25.70
C ASP A 161 -18.62 -6.76 27.05
N ALA A 162 -17.47 -6.40 27.62
CA ALA A 162 -17.05 -6.91 28.91
C ALA A 162 -17.89 -6.37 30.09
N LEU A 163 -18.52 -5.22 29.94
CA LEU A 163 -19.47 -4.70 30.93
C LEU A 163 -20.79 -5.46 30.90
N LEU A 164 -21.31 -5.73 29.71
CA LEU A 164 -22.57 -6.45 29.50
C LEU A 164 -22.45 -7.96 29.73
N HIS A 165 -21.27 -8.53 29.46
CA HIS A 165 -20.97 -9.95 29.53
C HIS A 165 -19.77 -10.21 30.45
N PRO A 166 -19.94 -10.17 31.79
CA PRO A 166 -18.84 -10.34 32.73
C PRO A 166 -18.06 -11.66 32.57
N GLU A 167 -18.69 -12.69 32.00
CA GLU A 167 -18.09 -13.99 31.75
C GLU A 167 -16.95 -13.99 30.73
N ILE A 168 -16.90 -12.99 29.84
CA ILE A 168 -15.79 -12.86 28.89
C ILE A 168 -14.59 -12.09 29.47
N ARG A 169 -14.72 -11.48 30.66
CA ARG A 169 -13.68 -10.63 31.24
C ARG A 169 -12.38 -11.40 31.46
N SER A 170 -11.28 -10.79 31.04
CA SER A 170 -9.95 -11.32 31.29
C SER A 170 -8.92 -10.18 31.27
N LEU A 171 -8.00 -10.18 32.22
CA LEU A 171 -6.87 -9.26 32.27
C LEU A 171 -5.64 -9.79 31.52
N ALA A 172 -5.76 -10.99 30.93
CA ALA A 172 -4.71 -11.60 30.14
C ALA A 172 -5.25 -12.13 28.82
N VAL A 173 -4.36 -12.14 27.81
CA VAL A 173 -4.61 -12.71 26.48
C VAL A 173 -3.46 -13.63 26.08
N PRO A 174 -3.68 -14.61 25.19
CA PRO A 174 -2.61 -15.48 24.72
C PRO A 174 -1.48 -14.68 24.05
N ARG A 175 -0.24 -15.02 24.34
CA ARG A 175 0.94 -14.29 23.83
C ARG A 175 1.06 -14.28 22.31
N TRP A 176 0.52 -15.32 21.63
CA TRP A 176 0.51 -15.36 20.17
C TRP A 176 -0.20 -14.14 19.55
N THR A 177 -1.20 -13.55 20.21
CA THR A 177 -1.92 -12.36 19.73
C THR A 177 -0.98 -11.16 19.63
N LEU A 178 -0.10 -10.98 20.61
CA LEU A 178 0.91 -9.93 20.62
C LEU A 178 1.96 -10.14 19.51
N TRP A 179 2.45 -11.38 19.37
CA TRP A 179 3.45 -11.68 18.35
C TRP A 179 2.89 -11.60 16.95
N LEU A 180 1.63 -11.94 16.73
CA LEU A 180 0.96 -11.80 15.44
C LEU A 180 0.91 -10.33 15.01
N VAL A 181 0.50 -9.42 15.91
CA VAL A 181 0.45 -7.99 15.60
C VAL A 181 1.87 -7.41 15.41
N ARG A 182 2.84 -7.75 16.28
CA ARG A 182 4.24 -7.35 16.11
C ARG A 182 4.82 -7.80 14.78
N PHE A 183 4.55 -9.04 14.39
CA PHE A 183 5.00 -9.58 13.11
C PHE A 183 4.42 -8.74 11.97
N GLN A 184 3.09 -8.55 11.94
CA GLN A 184 2.44 -7.82 10.84
C GLN A 184 2.89 -6.37 10.74
N ILE A 185 3.10 -5.67 11.87
CA ILE A 185 3.64 -4.31 11.87
C ILE A 185 5.11 -4.28 11.40
N GLY A 186 5.86 -5.36 11.65
CA GLY A 186 7.24 -5.49 11.19
C GLY A 186 7.39 -5.75 9.69
N VAL A 187 6.40 -6.42 9.07
CA VAL A 187 6.44 -6.82 7.66
C VAL A 187 6.71 -5.64 6.70
N PRO A 188 5.97 -4.51 6.74
CA PRO A 188 6.22 -3.37 5.86
C PRO A 188 7.64 -2.79 5.98
N TYR A 189 8.17 -2.70 7.20
CA TYR A 189 9.54 -2.23 7.40
C TYR A 189 10.55 -3.19 6.77
N PHE A 190 10.49 -4.46 7.15
CA PHE A 190 11.44 -5.46 6.69
C PHE A 190 11.47 -5.59 5.17
N PHE A 191 10.31 -5.76 4.54
CA PHE A 191 10.23 -5.89 3.09
C PHE A 191 10.46 -4.57 2.36
N GLY A 192 10.07 -3.43 2.95
CA GLY A 192 10.43 -2.11 2.44
C GLY A 192 11.93 -1.89 2.42
N GLY A 193 12.65 -2.38 3.45
CA GLY A 193 14.11 -2.37 3.49
C GLY A 193 14.72 -3.29 2.41
N ILE A 194 14.26 -4.55 2.29
CA ILE A 194 14.74 -5.48 1.25
C ILE A 194 14.54 -4.88 -0.15
N ALA A 195 13.37 -4.30 -0.42
CA ALA A 195 13.06 -3.70 -1.71
C ALA A 195 13.98 -2.52 -2.08
N LYS A 196 14.57 -1.83 -1.07
CA LYS A 196 15.59 -0.79 -1.26
C LYS A 196 16.97 -1.33 -1.66
N ILE A 197 17.20 -2.64 -1.55
CA ILE A 197 18.44 -3.27 -2.01
C ILE A 197 18.36 -3.48 -3.53
N ASN A 198 18.34 -2.39 -4.27
CA ASN A 198 18.36 -2.40 -5.73
C ASN A 198 19.32 -1.32 -6.26
N ALA A 199 19.75 -1.47 -7.52
CA ALA A 199 20.79 -0.64 -8.11
C ALA A 199 20.42 0.85 -8.19
N ASP A 200 19.15 1.18 -8.46
CA ASP A 200 18.71 2.57 -8.57
C ASP A 200 18.71 3.26 -7.21
N TRP A 201 18.15 2.60 -6.20
CA TRP A 201 18.13 3.12 -4.84
C TRP A 201 19.53 3.38 -4.30
N LEU A 202 20.43 2.38 -4.39
CA LEU A 202 21.79 2.49 -3.87
C LEU A 202 22.64 3.56 -4.60
N ARG A 203 22.25 3.94 -5.82
CA ARG A 203 22.83 5.05 -6.59
C ARG A 203 22.16 6.40 -6.34
N GLY A 204 21.20 6.48 -5.42
CA GLY A 204 20.53 7.72 -5.04
C GLY A 204 19.21 8.02 -5.71
N GLN A 205 18.72 7.16 -6.63
CA GLN A 205 17.41 7.37 -7.26
C GLN A 205 16.33 6.48 -6.62
N PRO A 206 15.10 6.98 -6.45
CA PRO A 206 14.57 8.29 -6.87
C PRO A 206 14.75 9.43 -5.85
N MET A 207 15.54 9.24 -4.78
CA MET A 207 15.67 10.26 -3.72
C MET A 207 16.18 11.58 -4.26
N ARG A 208 17.16 11.57 -5.18
CA ARG A 208 17.70 12.78 -5.81
C ARG A 208 16.59 13.57 -6.51
N LEU A 209 15.73 12.91 -7.29
CA LEU A 209 14.58 13.55 -7.94
C LEU A 209 13.56 14.12 -6.96
N ASN A 210 13.29 13.37 -5.88
CA ASN A 210 12.27 13.75 -4.90
C ASN A 210 12.71 14.96 -4.05
N PHE A 211 14.01 15.17 -3.91
CA PHE A 211 14.57 16.25 -3.08
C PHE A 211 15.19 17.39 -3.88
N ASP A 212 15.18 17.35 -5.20
CA ASP A 212 15.85 18.32 -6.06
C ASP A 212 15.55 19.76 -5.63
N SER A 213 14.27 20.16 -5.58
CA SER A 213 13.86 21.48 -5.12
C SER A 213 14.09 21.73 -3.62
N ALA A 214 14.00 20.69 -2.78
CA ALA A 214 14.22 20.81 -1.34
C ALA A 214 15.71 20.87 -0.98
N LEU A 215 16.58 20.31 -1.80
CA LEU A 215 18.03 20.38 -1.65
C LEU A 215 18.58 21.78 -1.98
N GLU A 216 17.93 22.50 -2.88
CA GLU A 216 18.35 23.88 -3.25
C GLU A 216 17.98 24.91 -2.20
N THR A 217 16.86 24.72 -1.48
CA THR A 217 16.27 25.74 -0.59
C THR A 217 16.18 25.33 0.88
N GLY A 218 16.49 24.09 1.20
CA GLY A 218 16.32 23.53 2.54
C GLY A 218 17.38 23.98 3.56
N MET A 219 17.04 23.90 4.85
CA MET A 219 17.97 24.22 5.96
C MET A 219 19.24 23.35 5.93
N LEU A 220 19.15 22.09 5.49
CA LEU A 220 20.25 21.15 5.41
C LEU A 220 21.26 21.52 4.31
N SER A 221 20.83 22.17 3.23
CA SER A 221 21.71 22.60 2.14
C SER A 221 22.72 23.66 2.57
N GLN A 222 22.50 24.31 3.71
CA GLN A 222 23.43 25.29 4.28
C GLN A 222 24.66 24.62 4.95
N PHE A 223 24.53 23.33 5.31
CA PHE A 223 25.56 22.59 6.06
C PHE A 223 26.14 21.41 5.31
N LEU A 224 25.39 20.84 4.35
CA LEU A 224 25.75 19.63 3.61
C LEU A 224 25.49 19.86 2.12
N ASP A 225 26.37 19.32 1.27
CA ASP A 225 26.11 19.27 -0.15
C ASP A 225 24.94 18.33 -0.48
N GLY A 226 24.27 18.59 -1.60
CA GLY A 226 23.06 17.88 -1.99
C GLY A 226 23.25 16.36 -2.09
N GLU A 227 24.40 15.89 -2.60
CA GLU A 227 24.66 14.47 -2.75
C GLU A 227 24.84 13.78 -1.39
N THR A 228 25.50 14.42 -0.45
CA THR A 228 25.61 13.90 0.94
C THR A 228 24.23 13.75 1.57
N VAL A 229 23.32 14.71 1.37
CA VAL A 229 21.95 14.61 1.87
C VAL A 229 21.22 13.44 1.22
N VAL A 230 21.30 13.27 -0.11
CA VAL A 230 20.71 12.13 -0.82
C VAL A 230 21.22 10.81 -0.24
N GLN A 231 22.53 10.66 -0.06
CA GLN A 231 23.12 9.43 0.48
C GLN A 231 22.69 9.16 1.93
N LEU A 232 22.53 10.19 2.75
CA LEU A 232 21.96 10.03 4.10
C LEU A 232 20.55 9.49 4.08
N PHE A 233 19.70 9.96 3.16
CA PHE A 233 18.34 9.41 3.00
C PHE A 233 18.33 8.00 2.43
N VAL A 234 19.19 7.70 1.48
CA VAL A 234 19.33 6.37 0.87
C VAL A 234 19.72 5.33 1.92
N TRP A 235 20.86 5.55 2.57
CA TRP A 235 21.36 4.61 3.58
C TRP A 235 20.58 4.66 4.88
N GLY A 236 20.18 5.86 5.31
CA GLY A 236 19.33 6.05 6.48
C GLY A 236 18.00 5.34 6.35
N GLY A 237 17.31 5.48 5.21
CA GLY A 237 16.04 4.81 4.94
C GLY A 237 16.18 3.28 4.85
N LEU A 238 17.23 2.79 4.19
CA LEU A 238 17.51 1.36 4.09
C LEU A 238 17.81 0.74 5.47
N LEU A 239 18.74 1.33 6.21
CA LEU A 239 19.14 0.84 7.52
C LEU A 239 18.01 0.97 8.55
N PHE A 240 17.26 2.07 8.50
CA PHE A 240 16.08 2.24 9.33
C PHE A 240 15.09 1.10 9.11
N ASP A 241 14.68 0.83 7.88
CA ASP A 241 13.68 -0.19 7.60
C ASP A 241 14.15 -1.60 8.00
N ILE A 242 15.42 -1.94 7.80
CA ILE A 242 15.93 -3.27 8.17
C ILE A 242 16.14 -3.41 9.69
N LEU A 243 16.64 -2.38 10.36
CA LEU A 243 17.11 -2.48 11.74
C LEU A 243 16.05 -2.06 12.77
N ILE A 244 15.01 -1.33 12.37
CA ILE A 244 14.06 -0.74 13.32
C ILE A 244 13.29 -1.80 14.12
N VAL A 245 12.84 -2.88 13.47
CA VAL A 245 12.10 -3.96 14.14
C VAL A 245 12.98 -4.73 15.15
N PRO A 246 14.19 -5.20 14.81
CA PRO A 246 15.14 -5.72 15.80
C PRO A 246 15.41 -4.76 16.96
N ALA A 247 15.58 -3.47 16.67
CA ALA A 247 15.84 -2.46 17.71
C ALA A 247 14.62 -2.23 18.63
N LEU A 248 13.40 -2.30 18.11
CA LEU A 248 12.16 -2.25 18.89
C LEU A 248 11.96 -3.50 19.76
N LEU A 249 12.37 -4.66 19.30
CA LEU A 249 12.27 -5.92 20.04
C LEU A 249 13.29 -5.98 21.18
N TRP A 250 14.48 -5.40 21.00
CA TRP A 250 15.53 -5.41 22.01
C TRP A 250 15.28 -4.32 23.06
N LYS A 251 15.10 -4.75 24.30
CA LYS A 251 14.68 -3.85 25.41
C LYS A 251 15.59 -2.62 25.61
N PRO A 252 16.93 -2.70 25.55
CA PRO A 252 17.81 -1.54 25.74
C PRO A 252 17.64 -0.46 24.67
N THR A 253 17.39 -0.81 23.43
CA THR A 253 17.28 0.13 22.30
C THR A 253 15.84 0.56 22.00
N ARG A 254 14.86 -0.11 22.57
CA ARG A 254 13.42 0.06 22.26
C ARG A 254 12.93 1.50 22.31
N LEU A 255 13.28 2.23 23.37
CA LEU A 255 12.81 3.61 23.52
C LEU A 255 13.41 4.52 22.43
N LEU A 256 14.71 4.39 22.16
CA LEU A 256 15.36 5.14 21.10
C LEU A 256 14.76 4.77 19.73
N ALA A 257 14.59 3.48 19.47
CA ALA A 257 13.96 3.01 18.24
C ALA A 257 12.52 3.54 18.06
N PHE A 258 11.74 3.59 19.13
CA PHE A 258 10.39 4.18 19.10
C PHE A 258 10.44 5.69 18.80
N LEU A 259 11.36 6.44 19.40
CA LEU A 259 11.54 7.86 19.13
C LEU A 259 11.98 8.11 17.67
N LEU A 260 12.83 7.25 17.12
CA LEU A 260 13.20 7.29 15.70
C LEU A 260 12.00 6.99 14.81
N CYS A 261 11.18 5.98 15.13
CA CYS A 261 9.91 5.74 14.42
C CYS A 261 8.99 6.95 14.48
N LEU A 262 8.83 7.55 15.65
CA LEU A 262 8.00 8.75 15.83
C LEU A 262 8.50 9.88 14.93
N GLY A 263 9.80 10.19 14.98
CA GLY A 263 10.40 11.22 14.12
C GLY A 263 10.21 10.92 12.64
N PHE A 264 10.50 9.68 12.21
CA PHE A 264 10.32 9.23 10.82
C PHE A 264 8.87 9.38 10.34
N HIS A 265 7.90 8.92 11.12
CA HIS A 265 6.50 9.00 10.71
C HIS A 265 5.94 10.41 10.78
N LEU A 266 6.37 11.24 11.74
CA LEU A 266 6.00 12.65 11.77
C LEU A 266 6.58 13.40 10.56
N THR A 267 7.85 13.18 10.22
CA THR A 267 8.44 13.74 8.99
C THR A 267 7.62 13.34 7.78
N ASN A 268 7.28 12.05 7.65
CA ASN A 268 6.45 11.57 6.55
C ASN A 268 5.04 12.20 6.53
N ALA A 269 4.43 12.46 7.70
CA ALA A 269 3.12 13.09 7.78
C ALA A 269 3.12 14.54 7.30
N PHE A 270 4.22 15.26 7.52
CA PHE A 270 4.34 16.68 7.16
C PHE A 270 4.96 16.91 5.77
N THR A 271 5.80 15.96 5.29
CA THR A 271 6.47 16.09 3.99
C THR A 271 5.65 15.49 2.85
N TRP A 272 4.97 14.37 3.11
CA TRP A 272 4.25 13.62 2.09
C TRP A 272 2.77 13.52 2.44
N THR A 273 1.90 13.66 1.45
CA THR A 273 0.44 13.47 1.62
C THR A 273 0.08 11.97 1.70
N ILE A 274 0.64 11.26 2.70
CA ILE A 274 0.47 9.80 2.85
C ILE A 274 -0.80 9.44 3.66
N GLY A 275 -1.65 10.43 3.96
CA GLY A 275 -2.91 10.21 4.65
C GLY A 275 -2.76 9.60 6.05
N ILE A 276 -3.47 8.50 6.30
CA ILE A 276 -3.58 7.85 7.60
C ILE A 276 -2.32 7.09 8.06
N PHE A 277 -1.44 6.72 7.13
CA PHE A 277 -0.35 5.77 7.38
C PHE A 277 0.58 6.16 8.55
N PRO A 278 1.10 7.39 8.62
CA PRO A 278 1.99 7.78 9.72
C PRO A 278 1.33 7.63 11.09
N TRP A 279 0.09 8.04 11.21
CA TRP A 279 -0.68 7.98 12.46
C TRP A 279 -0.95 6.55 12.90
N LEU A 280 -1.35 5.70 11.96
CA LEU A 280 -1.54 4.27 12.20
C LEU A 280 -0.24 3.62 12.69
N MET A 281 0.89 3.90 12.03
CA MET A 281 2.18 3.29 12.37
C MET A 281 2.73 3.77 13.71
N ILE A 282 2.60 5.05 14.06
CA ILE A 282 2.98 5.57 15.38
C ILE A 282 2.23 4.80 16.47
N LEU A 283 0.91 4.67 16.34
CA LEU A 283 0.08 3.99 17.33
C LEU A 283 0.35 2.48 17.35
N ALA A 284 0.45 1.84 16.19
CA ALA A 284 0.72 0.41 16.08
C ALA A 284 2.11 0.02 16.61
N THR A 285 3.13 0.88 16.46
CA THR A 285 4.49 0.62 16.97
C THR A 285 4.54 0.52 18.49
N THR A 286 3.56 1.06 19.21
CA THR A 286 3.48 0.92 20.68
C THR A 286 3.34 -0.54 21.15
N VAL A 287 2.94 -1.48 20.29
CA VAL A 287 2.83 -2.92 20.61
C VAL A 287 4.19 -3.57 20.92
N TYR A 288 5.31 -2.91 20.55
CA TYR A 288 6.64 -3.40 20.87
C TYR A 288 7.06 -3.17 22.31
N PHE A 289 6.39 -2.28 23.05
CA PHE A 289 6.60 -2.11 24.49
C PHE A 289 6.14 -3.34 25.28
N GLU A 290 6.48 -3.40 26.58
CA GLU A 290 5.99 -4.45 27.47
C GLU A 290 4.46 -4.45 27.51
N PRO A 291 3.78 -5.61 27.55
CA PRO A 291 2.33 -5.68 27.42
C PRO A 291 1.54 -4.84 28.43
N ASP A 292 2.11 -4.59 29.60
CA ASP A 292 1.52 -3.81 30.70
C ASP A 292 1.96 -2.33 30.73
N TRP A 293 2.62 -1.85 29.65
CA TRP A 293 3.10 -0.47 29.60
C TRP A 293 2.00 0.58 29.86
N PRO A 294 0.74 0.43 29.36
CA PRO A 294 -0.29 1.41 29.61
C PRO A 294 -0.60 1.56 31.09
N THR A 295 -0.79 0.45 31.80
CA THR A 295 -1.03 0.46 33.26
C THR A 295 0.14 1.05 34.04
N ARG A 296 1.39 0.81 33.62
CA ARG A 296 2.57 1.44 34.25
C ARG A 296 2.58 2.94 34.05
N VAL A 297 2.21 3.45 32.86
CA VAL A 297 2.13 4.88 32.59
C VAL A 297 1.06 5.52 33.46
N VAL A 298 -0.16 4.97 33.46
CA VAL A 298 -1.28 5.47 34.27
C VAL A 298 -0.90 5.46 35.77
N SER A 299 -0.31 4.38 36.27
CA SER A 299 0.11 4.29 37.67
C SER A 299 1.13 5.35 38.05
N ARG A 300 2.06 5.70 37.15
CA ARG A 300 3.03 6.79 37.38
C ARG A 300 2.37 8.16 37.41
N MET A 301 1.39 8.39 36.53
CA MET A 301 0.70 9.68 36.43
C MET A 301 -0.28 9.91 37.61
N THR A 302 -0.96 8.86 38.05
CA THR A 302 -2.01 8.96 39.10
C THR A 302 -1.49 8.69 40.50
N GLY A 303 -0.28 8.13 40.65
CA GLY A 303 0.26 7.67 41.95
C GLY A 303 -0.41 6.39 42.46
N ILE A 304 -1.46 5.91 41.78
CA ILE A 304 -2.19 4.69 42.18
C ILE A 304 -1.38 3.48 41.73
N ARG A 305 -0.82 2.72 42.69
CA ARG A 305 -0.09 1.48 42.38
C ARG A 305 -1.08 0.37 41.98
N HIS A 306 -1.27 0.17 40.70
CA HIS A 306 -1.90 -1.06 40.22
C HIS A 306 -0.86 -2.20 40.34
N ARG A 307 -1.14 -3.23 41.13
CA ARG A 307 -0.34 -4.45 41.11
C ARG A 307 -0.54 -5.10 39.74
N PRO A 308 0.56 -5.38 39.00
CA PRO A 308 0.43 -6.22 37.81
C PRO A 308 -0.20 -7.54 38.27
N SER A 309 -1.23 -7.99 37.56
CA SER A 309 -1.78 -9.33 37.79
C SER A 309 -0.66 -10.32 37.47
N THR A 310 -0.03 -10.86 38.55
CA THR A 310 1.00 -11.88 38.44
C THR A 310 0.39 -13.26 38.11
N ASP A 311 -0.91 -13.39 38.17
CA ASP A 311 -1.60 -14.57 37.70
C ASP A 311 -1.59 -14.61 36.17
N VAL A 312 -0.49 -15.13 35.65
CA VAL A 312 -0.39 -15.55 34.25
C VAL A 312 -1.41 -16.65 34.05
N ALA A 313 -2.64 -16.26 33.68
CA ALA A 313 -3.70 -17.20 33.37
C ALA A 313 -3.19 -18.16 32.28
N THR A 314 -3.04 -19.42 32.62
CA THR A 314 -2.82 -20.46 31.64
C THR A 314 -4.13 -20.61 30.87
N PHE A 315 -4.15 -20.19 29.61
CA PHE A 315 -5.32 -20.37 28.77
C PHE A 315 -5.51 -21.86 28.51
N SER A 316 -6.52 -22.44 29.17
CA SER A 316 -6.94 -23.81 28.92
C SER A 316 -7.63 -23.90 27.55
N MET A 317 -6.85 -24.21 26.53
CA MET A 317 -7.38 -24.52 25.19
C MET A 317 -7.26 -26.03 24.93
N SER A 318 -8.25 -26.59 24.25
CA SER A 318 -8.16 -27.98 23.81
C SER A 318 -6.94 -28.17 22.88
N ARG A 319 -6.41 -29.37 22.83
CA ARG A 319 -5.26 -29.71 21.95
C ARG A 319 -5.58 -29.40 20.50
N SER A 320 -6.79 -29.73 20.03
CA SER A 320 -7.23 -29.43 18.66
C SER A 320 -7.31 -27.94 18.37
N SER A 321 -7.83 -27.12 19.30
CA SER A 321 -7.86 -25.66 19.15
C SER A 321 -6.45 -25.06 19.09
N LYS A 322 -5.51 -25.53 19.92
CA LYS A 322 -4.11 -25.09 19.86
C LYS A 322 -3.47 -25.45 18.52
N GLN A 323 -3.69 -26.66 18.02
CA GLN A 323 -3.17 -27.11 16.73
C GLN A 323 -3.75 -26.29 15.57
N MET A 324 -5.07 -26.06 15.55
CA MET A 324 -5.72 -25.24 14.52
C MET A 324 -5.18 -23.80 14.54
N THR A 325 -5.12 -23.16 15.71
CA THR A 325 -4.56 -21.79 15.83
C THR A 325 -3.12 -21.75 15.35
N THR A 326 -2.30 -22.73 15.73
CA THR A 326 -0.90 -22.82 15.29
C THR A 326 -0.81 -22.97 13.77
N ALA A 327 -1.63 -23.82 13.15
CA ALA A 327 -1.67 -23.99 11.70
C ALA A 327 -2.07 -22.70 10.98
N CYS A 328 -3.10 -22.00 11.47
CA CYS A 328 -3.50 -20.69 10.93
C CYS A 328 -2.39 -19.64 11.06
N LEU A 329 -1.71 -19.59 12.20
CA LEU A 329 -0.58 -18.67 12.40
C LEU A 329 0.58 -18.96 11.44
N ILE A 330 0.94 -20.25 11.28
CA ILE A 330 1.99 -20.66 10.32
C ILE A 330 1.59 -20.28 8.89
N ALA A 331 0.35 -20.59 8.48
CA ALA A 331 -0.14 -20.26 7.15
C ALA A 331 -0.12 -18.74 6.90
N PHE A 332 -0.56 -17.95 7.87
CA PHE A 332 -0.52 -16.49 7.79
C PHE A 332 0.91 -15.94 7.69
N VAL A 333 1.81 -16.38 8.57
CA VAL A 333 3.22 -15.96 8.57
C VAL A 333 3.89 -16.37 7.25
N ALA A 334 3.67 -17.60 6.77
CA ALA A 334 4.20 -18.08 5.51
C ALA A 334 3.69 -17.22 4.34
N PHE A 335 2.38 -16.96 4.27
CA PHE A 335 1.80 -16.12 3.22
C PHE A 335 2.39 -14.71 3.22
N GLN A 336 2.43 -14.03 4.38
CA GLN A 336 2.97 -12.68 4.50
C GLN A 336 4.49 -12.61 4.23
N SER A 337 5.21 -13.70 4.48
CA SER A 337 6.66 -13.77 4.20
C SER A 337 6.97 -14.12 2.74
N LEU A 338 6.11 -14.86 2.06
CA LEU A 338 6.36 -15.31 0.68
C LEU A 338 5.74 -14.38 -0.36
N CYS A 339 4.56 -13.83 -0.08
CA CYS A 339 3.83 -12.97 -1.02
C CYS A 339 4.66 -11.76 -1.52
N PRO A 340 5.47 -11.07 -0.71
CA PRO A 340 6.30 -9.99 -1.19
C PRO A 340 7.34 -10.40 -2.23
N PHE A 341 7.80 -11.65 -2.22
CA PHE A 341 8.76 -12.17 -3.19
C PHE A 341 8.14 -12.60 -4.53
N ARG A 342 6.82 -12.49 -4.68
CA ARG A 342 6.14 -12.91 -5.92
C ARG A 342 6.62 -12.14 -7.15
N HIS A 343 7.21 -10.93 -7.00
CA HIS A 343 7.78 -10.19 -8.12
C HIS A 343 8.93 -10.93 -8.81
N PHE A 344 9.64 -11.83 -8.10
CA PHE A 344 10.65 -12.70 -8.70
C PHE A 344 10.09 -13.78 -9.65
N LEU A 345 8.77 -14.00 -9.63
CA LEU A 345 8.11 -14.87 -10.62
C LEU A 345 8.03 -14.22 -12.00
N TYR A 346 8.20 -12.89 -12.07
CA TYR A 346 8.26 -12.12 -13.30
C TYR A 346 9.72 -11.82 -13.62
N GLN A 347 10.09 -11.92 -14.90
CA GLN A 347 11.51 -11.85 -15.33
C GLN A 347 12.04 -10.41 -15.47
N ARG A 348 11.31 -9.40 -15.02
CA ARG A 348 11.60 -7.99 -15.26
C ARG A 348 11.53 -7.15 -13.98
N ASP A 349 11.91 -5.87 -14.09
CA ASP A 349 11.91 -4.94 -12.96
C ASP A 349 10.48 -4.49 -12.63
N PRO A 350 9.96 -4.81 -11.44
CA PRO A 350 8.62 -4.37 -11.01
C PRO A 350 8.49 -2.85 -10.87
N ASN A 351 9.59 -2.11 -10.78
CA ASN A 351 9.55 -0.64 -10.81
C ASN A 351 9.31 -0.11 -12.22
N TRP A 352 9.60 -0.91 -13.27
CA TRP A 352 9.35 -0.56 -14.66
C TRP A 352 7.92 -0.90 -15.09
N ASP A 353 7.53 -2.16 -14.99
CA ASP A 353 6.30 -2.69 -15.59
C ASP A 353 5.15 -2.92 -14.61
N GLU A 354 5.33 -2.60 -13.32
CA GLU A 354 4.36 -2.76 -12.22
C GLU A 354 3.97 -4.23 -11.92
N TYR A 355 4.48 -5.23 -12.69
CA TYR A 355 4.18 -6.63 -12.43
C TYR A 355 4.86 -7.11 -11.14
N GLY A 356 4.03 -7.56 -10.20
CA GLY A 356 4.48 -7.95 -8.87
C GLY A 356 4.76 -6.79 -7.91
N HIS A 357 4.60 -5.53 -8.33
CA HIS A 357 4.80 -4.36 -7.46
C HIS A 357 3.75 -4.27 -6.34
N HIS A 358 2.46 -4.42 -6.67
CA HIS A 358 1.38 -4.41 -5.69
C HIS A 358 1.55 -5.54 -4.67
N PHE A 359 1.19 -5.34 -3.40
CA PHE A 359 1.29 -6.29 -2.28
C PHE A 359 2.71 -6.80 -1.95
N SER A 360 3.77 -6.14 -2.45
CA SER A 360 5.18 -6.52 -2.23
C SER A 360 5.97 -5.51 -1.40
N TRP A 361 5.29 -4.54 -0.80
CA TRP A 361 5.87 -3.49 0.06
C TRP A 361 6.92 -2.63 -0.64
N HIS A 362 6.83 -2.48 -1.96
CA HIS A 362 7.66 -1.57 -2.73
C HIS A 362 7.21 -0.14 -2.47
N MET A 363 7.97 0.60 -1.66
CA MET A 363 7.64 1.96 -1.23
C MET A 363 8.75 2.94 -1.61
N LEU A 364 8.38 4.04 -2.28
CA LEU A 364 9.30 5.13 -2.68
C LEU A 364 10.48 4.67 -3.58
N LEU A 365 10.32 3.57 -4.32
CA LEU A 365 11.40 2.99 -5.14
C LEU A 365 11.43 3.53 -6.56
N ARG A 366 10.38 4.23 -6.98
CA ARG A 366 10.24 4.72 -8.35
C ARG A 366 9.65 6.13 -8.40
N ALA A 367 10.22 6.95 -9.24
CA ALA A 367 9.63 8.16 -9.79
C ALA A 367 9.44 7.93 -11.29
N LYS A 368 8.20 8.01 -11.76
CA LYS A 368 7.86 7.87 -13.18
C LYS A 368 7.24 9.14 -13.69
N GLN A 369 7.79 9.66 -14.78
CA GLN A 369 7.14 10.62 -15.65
C GLN A 369 6.61 9.89 -16.87
N GLN A 370 5.47 10.27 -17.39
CA GLN A 370 4.79 9.52 -18.46
C GLN A 370 4.06 10.44 -19.43
N ALA A 371 4.01 10.01 -20.69
CA ALA A 371 3.14 10.53 -21.73
C ALA A 371 2.39 9.36 -22.36
N LEU A 372 1.05 9.42 -22.34
CA LEU A 372 0.18 8.40 -22.92
C LEU A 372 -0.70 9.04 -23.97
N ALA A 373 -0.69 8.48 -25.17
CA ALA A 373 -1.65 8.76 -26.23
C ALA A 373 -2.26 7.43 -26.72
N VAL A 374 -3.56 7.41 -26.94
CA VAL A 374 -4.31 6.25 -27.46
C VAL A 374 -4.88 6.62 -28.82
N TYR A 375 -4.75 5.71 -29.75
CA TYR A 375 -5.19 5.86 -31.14
C TYR A 375 -6.16 4.73 -31.49
N ALA A 376 -7.26 5.10 -32.11
CA ALA A 376 -8.20 4.17 -32.73
C ALA A 376 -8.05 4.22 -34.24
N THR A 377 -7.85 3.07 -34.86
CA THR A 377 -7.74 2.90 -36.30
C THR A 377 -8.91 2.06 -36.80
N ASP A 378 -9.64 2.56 -37.77
CA ASP A 378 -10.64 1.78 -38.50
C ASP A 378 -9.95 0.96 -39.62
N PRO A 379 -9.89 -0.37 -39.47
CA PRO A 379 -9.21 -1.21 -40.46
C PRO A 379 -9.86 -1.20 -41.84
N ALA A 380 -11.18 -0.88 -41.93
CA ALA A 380 -11.91 -0.84 -43.21
C ALA A 380 -11.54 0.40 -44.03
N THR A 381 -11.28 1.54 -43.39
CA THR A 381 -10.99 2.81 -44.07
C THR A 381 -9.54 3.24 -43.94
N GLY A 382 -8.77 2.63 -43.03
CA GLY A 382 -7.41 3.02 -42.66
C GLY A 382 -7.33 4.35 -41.90
N ARG A 383 -8.47 4.93 -41.53
CA ARG A 383 -8.50 6.20 -40.78
C ARG A 383 -8.08 5.98 -39.34
N THR A 384 -7.14 6.79 -38.88
CA THR A 384 -6.66 6.79 -37.49
C THR A 384 -6.98 8.12 -36.83
N GLY A 385 -7.49 8.07 -35.60
CA GLY A 385 -7.76 9.23 -34.77
C GLY A 385 -7.17 9.06 -33.38
N MET A 386 -6.73 10.15 -32.74
CA MET A 386 -6.34 10.16 -31.33
C MET A 386 -7.59 10.28 -30.46
N ILE A 387 -7.62 9.51 -29.39
CA ILE A 387 -8.71 9.48 -28.40
C ILE A 387 -8.43 10.50 -27.31
N ASP A 388 -9.41 11.34 -26.96
CA ASP A 388 -9.32 12.18 -25.76
C ASP A 388 -9.62 11.30 -24.52
N LEU A 389 -8.60 11.00 -23.76
CA LEU A 389 -8.71 10.12 -22.59
C LEU A 389 -9.56 10.71 -21.48
N ARG A 390 -9.79 12.05 -21.48
CA ARG A 390 -10.62 12.73 -20.47
C ARG A 390 -12.10 12.38 -20.59
N ASP A 391 -12.52 11.86 -21.75
CA ASP A 391 -13.89 11.38 -21.97
C ASP A 391 -14.13 10.00 -21.31
N PHE A 392 -13.07 9.29 -20.89
CA PHE A 392 -13.14 7.93 -20.37
C PHE A 392 -12.65 7.80 -18.91
N VAL A 393 -11.71 8.64 -18.49
CA VAL A 393 -11.08 8.55 -17.15
C VAL A 393 -10.83 9.92 -16.56
N THR A 394 -10.80 9.99 -15.23
CA THR A 394 -10.43 11.22 -14.52
C THR A 394 -8.93 11.55 -14.68
N ILE A 395 -8.58 12.83 -14.52
CA ILE A 395 -7.17 13.28 -14.56
C ILE A 395 -6.32 12.51 -13.55
N ARG A 396 -6.88 12.19 -12.37
CA ARG A 396 -6.18 11.42 -11.34
C ARG A 396 -5.92 9.99 -11.76
N GLN A 397 -6.92 9.33 -12.34
CA GLN A 397 -6.73 7.99 -12.89
C GLN A 397 -5.70 8.01 -14.01
N LEU A 398 -5.76 9.01 -14.91
CA LEU A 398 -4.79 9.18 -15.99
C LEU A 398 -3.35 9.27 -15.46
N ALA A 399 -3.11 10.03 -14.40
CA ALA A 399 -1.78 10.16 -13.79
C ALA A 399 -1.24 8.84 -13.22
N VAL A 400 -2.10 7.88 -12.88
CA VAL A 400 -1.68 6.57 -12.37
C VAL A 400 -1.61 5.53 -13.47
N LEU A 401 -2.66 5.42 -14.29
CA LEU A 401 -2.76 4.38 -15.31
C LEU A 401 -1.69 4.49 -16.39
N SER A 402 -1.27 5.71 -16.74
CA SER A 402 -0.29 5.96 -17.83
C SER A 402 1.09 5.33 -17.59
N ARG A 403 1.35 4.84 -16.40
CA ARG A 403 2.60 4.18 -16.00
C ARG A 403 2.47 2.67 -15.75
N ASP A 404 1.24 2.12 -15.83
CA ASP A 404 0.95 0.71 -15.57
C ASP A 404 0.37 0.05 -16.82
N PRO A 405 1.09 -0.86 -17.48
CA PRO A 405 0.64 -1.47 -18.72
C PRO A 405 -0.65 -2.27 -18.57
N ARG A 406 -0.96 -2.80 -17.37
CA ARG A 406 -2.23 -3.51 -17.13
C ARG A 406 -3.43 -2.56 -17.12
N LEU A 407 -3.26 -1.39 -16.51
CA LEU A 407 -4.32 -0.39 -16.47
C LEU A 407 -4.55 0.20 -17.87
N ILE A 408 -3.48 0.44 -18.63
CA ILE A 408 -3.60 0.87 -20.04
C ILE A 408 -4.34 -0.18 -20.85
N HIS A 409 -4.04 -1.47 -20.65
CA HIS A 409 -4.72 -2.56 -21.34
C HIS A 409 -6.22 -2.60 -21.02
N GLN A 410 -6.61 -2.51 -19.74
CA GLN A 410 -8.03 -2.41 -19.35
C GLN A 410 -8.71 -1.18 -19.96
N LEU A 411 -8.02 -0.04 -19.99
CA LEU A 411 -8.53 1.18 -20.62
C LEU A 411 -8.80 0.96 -22.12
N CYS A 412 -7.91 0.30 -22.85
CA CYS A 412 -8.09 0.03 -24.29
C CYS A 412 -9.32 -0.82 -24.56
N HIS A 413 -9.59 -1.85 -23.75
CA HIS A 413 -10.82 -2.63 -23.83
C HIS A 413 -12.04 -1.76 -23.54
N HIS A 414 -12.01 -0.96 -22.48
CA HIS A 414 -13.11 -0.06 -22.14
C HIS A 414 -13.41 0.95 -23.26
N ILE A 415 -12.38 1.55 -23.87
CA ILE A 415 -12.54 2.47 -25.00
C ILE A 415 -13.20 1.75 -26.18
N GLN A 416 -12.75 0.53 -26.52
CA GLN A 416 -13.34 -0.25 -27.59
C GLN A 416 -14.84 -0.52 -27.35
N ASP A 417 -15.20 -0.94 -26.12
CA ASP A 417 -16.59 -1.22 -25.74
C ASP A 417 -17.46 0.04 -25.85
N GLN A 418 -16.98 1.19 -25.37
CA GLN A 418 -17.71 2.45 -25.45
C GLN A 418 -17.89 2.93 -26.90
N LEU A 419 -16.85 2.82 -27.73
CA LEU A 419 -16.92 3.18 -29.13
C LEU A 419 -17.84 2.24 -29.91
N ALA A 420 -17.83 0.95 -29.61
CA ALA A 420 -18.77 -0.03 -30.20
C ALA A 420 -20.23 0.28 -29.84
N ALA A 421 -20.50 0.74 -28.62
CA ALA A 421 -21.84 1.12 -28.16
C ALA A 421 -22.43 2.31 -28.95
N ILE A 422 -21.61 3.15 -29.57
CA ILE A 422 -22.02 4.28 -30.41
C ILE A 422 -21.85 4.02 -31.91
N GLY A 423 -21.60 2.75 -32.30
CA GLY A 423 -21.61 2.29 -33.69
C GLY A 423 -20.25 2.17 -34.37
N TYR A 424 -19.13 2.36 -33.65
CA TYR A 424 -17.78 2.13 -34.17
C TYR A 424 -17.31 0.74 -33.74
N HIS A 425 -17.47 -0.24 -34.63
CA HIS A 425 -17.09 -1.63 -34.37
C HIS A 425 -15.72 -1.96 -34.97
N ASP A 426 -15.07 -2.98 -34.42
CA ASP A 426 -13.82 -3.58 -34.94
C ASP A 426 -12.64 -2.59 -35.05
N LEU A 427 -12.60 -1.54 -34.21
CA LEU A 427 -11.48 -0.61 -34.16
C LEU A 427 -10.25 -1.26 -33.56
N GLU A 428 -9.09 -1.03 -34.16
CA GLU A 428 -7.80 -1.37 -33.57
C GLU A 428 -7.35 -0.27 -32.61
N ILE A 429 -7.10 -0.63 -31.34
CA ILE A 429 -6.70 0.34 -30.31
C ILE A 429 -5.22 0.18 -30.00
N ARG A 430 -4.43 1.16 -30.40
CA ARG A 430 -2.97 1.21 -30.17
C ARG A 430 -2.57 2.35 -29.26
N THR A 431 -1.42 2.23 -28.62
CA THR A 431 -0.95 3.23 -27.65
C THR A 431 0.50 3.65 -27.90
N ILE A 432 0.77 4.94 -27.70
CA ILE A 432 2.12 5.44 -27.47
C ILE A 432 2.21 5.74 -25.98
N ALA A 433 2.86 4.86 -25.23
CA ALA A 433 3.09 5.01 -23.80
C ALA A 433 4.59 5.23 -23.55
N LEU A 434 5.01 6.47 -23.46
CA LEU A 434 6.38 6.86 -23.12
C LEU A 434 6.51 7.02 -21.61
N VAL A 435 7.49 6.35 -21.03
CA VAL A 435 7.76 6.40 -19.58
C VAL A 435 9.25 6.61 -19.32
N SER A 436 9.55 7.55 -18.44
CA SER A 436 10.87 7.76 -17.83
C SER A 436 10.85 7.18 -16.42
N LEU A 437 11.71 6.21 -16.12
CA LEU A 437 11.88 5.66 -14.78
C LEU A 437 13.12 6.26 -14.12
N ASN A 438 12.95 6.88 -12.95
CA ASN A 438 14.04 7.38 -12.12
C ASN A 438 15.00 8.30 -12.88
N GLY A 439 14.43 9.24 -13.67
CA GLY A 439 15.19 10.23 -14.43
C GLY A 439 15.89 9.72 -15.69
N ARG A 440 15.61 8.50 -16.14
CA ARG A 440 16.12 7.97 -17.43
C ARG A 440 15.52 8.72 -18.61
N LYS A 441 16.17 8.63 -19.77
CA LYS A 441 15.52 9.00 -21.02
C LYS A 441 14.23 8.22 -21.18
N PRO A 442 13.10 8.85 -21.57
CA PRO A 442 11.85 8.13 -21.79
C PRO A 442 11.96 7.11 -22.91
N GLN A 443 11.32 5.98 -22.73
CA GLN A 443 11.17 4.93 -23.74
C GLN A 443 9.75 4.37 -23.76
N LEU A 444 9.40 3.65 -24.82
CA LEU A 444 8.12 2.94 -24.90
C LEU A 444 7.99 1.90 -23.77
N LEU A 445 6.86 1.93 -23.08
CA LEU A 445 6.46 0.91 -22.10
C LEU A 445 5.72 -0.24 -22.78
N ILE A 446 4.99 0.07 -23.85
CA ILE A 446 4.12 -0.84 -24.59
C ILE A 446 4.55 -0.83 -26.05
N ASP A 447 4.52 -1.99 -26.72
CA ASP A 447 4.74 -2.11 -28.16
C ASP A 447 3.59 -1.41 -28.92
N PRO A 448 3.85 -0.32 -29.64
CA PRO A 448 2.80 0.45 -30.33
C PRO A 448 2.18 -0.28 -31.53
N ASN A 449 2.78 -1.41 -31.95
CA ASN A 449 2.27 -2.22 -33.07
C ASN A 449 1.18 -3.20 -32.64
N VAL A 450 0.98 -3.38 -31.32
CA VAL A 450 -0.03 -4.29 -30.78
C VAL A 450 -1.38 -3.58 -30.66
N ASP A 451 -2.40 -4.20 -31.24
CA ASP A 451 -3.79 -3.85 -30.93
C ASP A 451 -4.15 -4.40 -29.54
N LEU A 452 -4.15 -3.53 -28.54
CA LEU A 452 -4.39 -3.92 -27.15
C LEU A 452 -5.84 -4.38 -26.92
N ALA A 453 -6.79 -3.89 -27.69
CA ALA A 453 -8.18 -4.30 -27.56
C ALA A 453 -8.43 -5.73 -28.08
N ALA A 454 -7.62 -6.20 -29.03
CA ALA A 454 -7.68 -7.57 -29.51
C ALA A 454 -6.96 -8.58 -28.59
N VAL A 455 -6.11 -8.10 -27.67
CA VAL A 455 -5.39 -8.98 -26.74
C VAL A 455 -6.27 -9.27 -25.52
N PRO A 456 -6.59 -10.53 -25.19
CA PRO A 456 -7.42 -10.84 -24.04
C PRO A 456 -6.71 -10.49 -22.71
N LEU A 457 -7.48 -9.97 -21.76
CA LEU A 457 -7.00 -9.75 -20.39
C LEU A 457 -6.56 -11.09 -19.79
N SER A 458 -5.34 -11.16 -19.25
CA SER A 458 -4.73 -12.40 -18.81
C SER A 458 -3.83 -12.18 -17.58
N TRP A 459 -3.73 -13.20 -16.74
CA TRP A 459 -2.80 -13.27 -15.60
C TRP A 459 -1.34 -13.50 -16.03
N LYS A 460 -1.14 -13.97 -17.28
CA LYS A 460 0.19 -14.23 -17.82
C LYS A 460 0.91 -12.92 -18.07
N TYR A 461 2.22 -12.95 -17.88
CA TYR A 461 3.08 -11.82 -18.25
C TYR A 461 3.02 -11.61 -19.78
N PRO A 462 2.64 -10.40 -20.26
CA PRO A 462 2.44 -10.16 -21.67
C PRO A 462 3.76 -9.93 -22.42
N SER A 463 3.81 -10.37 -23.67
CA SER A 463 4.95 -10.16 -24.55
C SER A 463 5.05 -8.73 -25.12
N TRP A 464 3.95 -8.00 -25.12
CA TRP A 464 3.86 -6.65 -25.67
C TRP A 464 4.37 -5.54 -24.72
N VAL A 465 4.72 -5.86 -23.48
CA VAL A 465 5.41 -4.91 -22.61
C VAL A 465 6.88 -4.83 -23.04
N VAL A 466 7.35 -3.61 -23.34
CA VAL A 466 8.72 -3.36 -23.77
C VAL A 466 9.65 -3.40 -22.55
N PRO A 467 10.77 -4.15 -22.59
CA PRO A 467 11.71 -4.17 -21.48
C PRO A 467 12.45 -2.83 -21.32
N LEU A 468 12.79 -2.48 -20.09
CA LEU A 468 13.64 -1.32 -19.80
C LEU A 468 15.03 -1.52 -20.42
N LYS A 469 15.41 -0.64 -21.33
CA LYS A 469 16.72 -0.65 -22.01
C LYS A 469 17.54 0.59 -21.69
N GLU A 470 16.87 1.69 -21.36
CA GLU A 470 17.54 2.95 -21.04
C GLU A 470 18.42 2.80 -19.80
N PRO A 471 19.71 3.20 -19.88
CA PRO A 471 20.64 3.06 -18.77
C PRO A 471 20.29 3.99 -17.62
N PHE A 472 20.80 3.67 -16.43
CA PHE A 472 20.74 4.55 -15.27
C PHE A 472 21.36 5.92 -15.58
N ARG A 473 20.73 7.00 -15.12
CA ARG A 473 21.25 8.37 -15.18
C ARG A 473 21.40 8.93 -13.79
N HIS A 474 22.52 9.58 -13.55
CA HIS A 474 22.74 10.35 -12.32
C HIS A 474 21.89 11.63 -12.38
N ASP A 475 22.04 12.40 -13.45
CA ASP A 475 21.26 13.59 -13.72
C ASP A 475 20.01 13.22 -14.52
N ALA A 476 18.88 13.78 -14.12
CA ALA A 476 17.61 13.49 -14.76
C ALA A 476 17.61 13.93 -16.22
N TRP A 477 16.83 13.23 -17.04
CA TRP A 477 16.47 13.69 -18.36
C TRP A 477 15.65 14.98 -18.23
N ASP A 478 16.13 16.06 -18.78
CA ASP A 478 15.65 17.44 -18.58
C ASP A 478 14.65 17.92 -19.64
N ILE A 479 14.42 17.13 -20.72
CA ILE A 479 13.47 17.52 -21.76
C ILE A 479 12.04 17.36 -21.22
N PRO A 480 11.21 18.42 -21.28
CA PRO A 480 9.82 18.39 -20.83
C PRO A 480 8.97 17.33 -21.55
N VAL A 481 7.98 16.77 -20.84
CA VAL A 481 7.13 15.65 -21.29
C VAL A 481 6.41 15.95 -22.61
N ASP A 482 5.95 17.19 -22.82
CA ASP A 482 5.28 17.67 -24.03
C ASP A 482 6.15 17.62 -25.29
N ARG A 483 7.47 17.54 -25.14
CA ARG A 483 8.42 17.44 -26.26
C ARG A 483 8.89 16.01 -26.55
N TRP A 484 8.55 15.04 -25.72
CA TRP A 484 9.09 13.68 -25.84
C TRP A 484 8.80 13.03 -27.20
N LEU A 485 7.58 13.18 -27.72
CA LEU A 485 7.21 12.63 -29.02
C LEU A 485 8.09 13.11 -30.19
N ASN A 486 8.73 14.27 -30.04
CA ASN A 486 9.57 14.86 -31.09
C ASN A 486 11.06 14.52 -30.96
N VAL A 487 11.50 14.03 -29.78
CA VAL A 487 12.94 13.84 -29.48
C VAL A 487 13.31 12.40 -29.12
N VAL A 488 12.30 11.56 -28.84
CA VAL A 488 12.51 10.16 -28.49
C VAL A 488 12.52 9.31 -29.76
N GLU A 489 13.55 8.49 -29.92
CA GLU A 489 13.59 7.47 -30.95
C GLU A 489 12.73 6.26 -30.52
N PHE A 490 11.76 5.90 -31.37
CA PHE A 490 10.84 4.82 -31.05
C PHE A 490 11.44 3.45 -31.41
N SER A 491 11.54 2.61 -30.40
CA SER A 491 11.97 1.21 -30.55
C SER A 491 11.05 0.28 -29.73
N PRO A 492 10.16 -0.49 -30.37
CA PRO A 492 9.94 -0.64 -31.83
C PRO A 492 9.41 0.63 -32.51
N PRO A 493 9.52 0.72 -33.86
CA PRO A 493 9.01 1.88 -34.62
C PRO A 493 7.49 1.97 -34.52
N LEU A 494 6.96 3.17 -34.66
CA LEU A 494 5.51 3.40 -34.69
C LEU A 494 4.88 2.84 -35.97
N PRO A 495 3.65 2.31 -35.92
CA PRO A 495 2.86 2.05 -37.12
C PRO A 495 2.67 3.32 -37.94
N GLU A 496 2.74 3.23 -39.27
CA GLU A 496 2.69 4.38 -40.17
C GLU A 496 1.47 5.27 -39.93
N ALA A 497 0.26 4.67 -39.81
CA ALA A 497 -0.98 5.40 -39.56
C ALA A 497 -0.97 6.16 -38.22
N VAL A 498 -0.37 5.60 -37.16
CA VAL A 498 -0.23 6.24 -35.86
C VAL A 498 0.81 7.36 -35.91
N ALA A 499 1.94 7.11 -36.57
CA ALA A 499 3.03 8.07 -36.72
C ALA A 499 2.55 9.34 -37.45
N GLU A 500 1.77 9.19 -38.52
CA GLU A 500 1.23 10.30 -39.28
C GLU A 500 0.37 11.24 -38.41
N VAL A 501 -0.52 10.69 -37.58
CA VAL A 501 -1.39 11.47 -36.69
C VAL A 501 -0.59 12.10 -35.55
N ALA A 502 0.29 11.32 -34.90
CA ALA A 502 1.10 11.78 -33.78
C ALA A 502 2.02 12.94 -34.14
N LEU A 503 2.66 12.89 -35.31
CA LEU A 503 3.56 13.95 -35.79
C LEU A 503 2.81 15.21 -36.25
N LYS A 504 1.63 15.07 -36.86
CA LYS A 504 0.80 16.22 -37.27
C LYS A 504 0.31 17.04 -36.07
N GLN A 505 -0.05 16.40 -34.99
CA GLN A 505 -0.55 17.09 -33.79
C GLN A 505 0.52 17.81 -32.98
N ASN A 506 1.76 17.35 -33.07
CA ASN A 506 2.92 17.94 -32.38
C ASN A 506 3.75 18.89 -33.27
N ALA A 507 3.33 19.13 -34.50
CA ALA A 507 3.96 20.13 -35.34
C ALA A 507 3.80 21.50 -34.69
N PRO A 508 4.87 22.33 -34.54
CA PRO A 508 4.74 23.67 -34.03
C PRO A 508 3.75 24.46 -34.92
N PRO A 509 2.92 25.34 -34.33
CA PRO A 509 1.98 26.12 -35.11
C PRO A 509 2.76 26.85 -36.24
N LYS A 510 2.33 26.63 -37.49
CA LYS A 510 2.92 27.36 -38.64
C LYS A 510 2.83 28.84 -38.33
N ASN A 511 3.98 29.53 -38.24
CA ASN A 511 4.01 30.97 -38.13
C ASN A 511 3.22 31.57 -39.31
N PRO A 512 2.25 32.45 -39.07
CA PRO A 512 1.47 33.06 -40.14
C PRO A 512 2.29 34.04 -41.02
N VAL A 513 3.63 34.12 -40.86
CA VAL A 513 4.49 35.13 -41.52
C VAL A 513 5.09 34.64 -42.83
N ASP A 514 5.05 33.34 -43.19
CA ASP A 514 5.69 32.84 -44.42
C ASP A 514 4.76 32.87 -45.67
N GLY A 515 3.65 33.61 -45.62
CA GLY A 515 2.67 33.70 -46.71
C GLY A 515 2.55 35.10 -47.37
N GLN A 516 3.43 36.07 -47.07
CA GLN A 516 3.38 37.37 -47.70
C GLN A 516 4.78 37.86 -48.11
N SER A 517 5.32 37.28 -49.16
CA SER A 517 6.36 37.93 -49.98
C SER A 517 6.31 37.35 -51.38
N GLU A 518 5.37 37.82 -52.17
CA GLU A 518 5.43 37.90 -53.62
C GLU A 518 4.19 38.66 -54.10
N THR A 519 4.34 39.90 -54.41
CA THR A 519 3.72 40.74 -55.39
C THR A 519 3.59 42.17 -54.92
N SER A 520 4.58 42.98 -55.25
CA SER A 520 4.36 44.37 -55.68
C SER A 520 5.71 44.97 -56.24
N ASP A 521 6.00 44.54 -57.46
CA ASP A 521 6.74 45.43 -58.36
C ASP A 521 5.88 45.52 -59.66
N GLU A 522 5.36 46.72 -59.91
CA GLU A 522 5.04 47.34 -61.19
C GLU A 522 3.94 48.39 -61.01
N THR A 523 4.31 49.58 -60.99
CA THR A 523 3.98 50.87 -61.65
C THR A 523 4.18 52.07 -60.72
#